data_5132dd4012ae65ead951fd7ebf1876bd
#
_entry.id   5132dd4012ae65ead951fd7ebf1876bd
#
_cell.length_a   1.000
_cell.length_b   1.000
_cell.length_c   1.000
_cell.angle_alpha   90.00
_cell.angle_beta   90.00
_cell.angle_gamma   90.00
#
_symmetry.space_group_name_H-M   'P 1'
#
loop_
_entity.id
_entity.type
_entity.pdbx_description
1 polymer ?
#
loop_
_entity_poly.entity_id
_entity_poly.type
_entity_poly.pdbx_seq_one_letter_code
_entity_poly.pdbx_strand_id
1 'polypeptide(L)'
;MKRIVTSIVASLVLMTTLNAEDYGSVDGDAITKRDIATIIQNPQVDFEKLPAETKKQVLDEVVNRKLIAKKVIADGIEKDPQYVKAISEFKEDLALQVWQKNEVDKLKFTDQDKKDFFEKNKDKFVMPEILESRHILVKTEAEAKAIIIELDKSAKKEDKFAELAKTKSADATAQNGGYLGKVPADKLVPEFTAAAKALAKNTYSKTPVKTEFGYHIIFLKDKTAPKALTYTEVEPKISQILIGNAFSKKIKELWRK
;
A
#
# COMPACT_ATOMS: atom_id res chain seq x y z
N MET A 1 -33.19 39.46 33.76
CA MET A 1 -32.63 38.96 32.48
C MET A 1 -33.41 37.72 32.07
N LYS A 2 -34.38 37.88 31.16
CA LYS A 2 -35.21 36.77 30.67
C LYS A 2 -34.42 36.00 29.61
N ARG A 3 -34.10 34.73 29.89
CA ARG A 3 -33.54 33.81 28.89
C ARG A 3 -34.66 33.44 27.91
N ILE A 4 -34.55 33.90 26.67
CA ILE A 4 -35.35 33.45 25.55
C ILE A 4 -34.72 32.12 25.09
N VAL A 5 -35.31 31.01 25.48
CA VAL A 5 -35.03 29.73 24.91
C VAL A 5 -35.85 29.63 23.64
N THR A 6 -35.24 29.95 22.50
CA THR A 6 -35.88 29.71 21.20
C THR A 6 -35.78 28.21 20.90
N SER A 7 -36.91 27.52 21.09
CA SER A 7 -37.05 26.13 20.63
C SER A 7 -36.97 26.10 19.10
N ILE A 8 -35.88 25.59 18.56
CA ILE A 8 -35.80 25.28 17.14
C ILE A 8 -36.60 23.99 16.94
N VAL A 9 -37.82 24.14 16.46
CA VAL A 9 -38.65 23.01 16.01
C VAL A 9 -38.16 22.66 14.60
N ALA A 10 -37.34 21.63 14.49
CA ALA A 10 -37.00 21.06 13.20
C ALA A 10 -38.25 20.36 12.62
N SER A 11 -38.83 20.96 11.60
CA SER A 11 -39.97 20.39 10.89
C SER A 11 -39.46 19.28 9.97
N LEU A 12 -39.64 18.03 10.36
CA LEU A 12 -39.43 16.87 9.51
C LEU A 12 -40.58 16.79 8.50
N VAL A 13 -40.37 17.22 7.28
CA VAL A 13 -41.35 17.11 6.20
C VAL A 13 -41.10 15.82 5.47
N LEU A 14 -41.97 14.84 5.66
CA LEU A 14 -42.06 13.63 4.84
C LEU A 14 -42.72 13.97 3.49
N MET A 15 -41.93 14.05 2.45
CA MET A 15 -42.45 14.05 1.06
C MET A 15 -42.16 12.71 0.40
N THR A 16 -43.21 11.98 0.06
CA THR A 16 -43.19 10.74 -0.72
C THR A 16 -43.17 11.07 -2.21
N THR A 17 -42.02 10.89 -2.87
CA THR A 17 -41.95 10.72 -4.32
C THR A 17 -40.86 9.75 -4.72
N LEU A 18 -41.18 8.90 -5.63
CA LEU A 18 -40.51 7.68 -6.09
C LEU A 18 -39.04 7.84 -6.48
N ASN A 19 -38.23 6.85 -6.06
CA ASN A 19 -36.87 6.49 -6.55
C ASN A 19 -35.65 7.26 -6.06
N ALA A 20 -35.69 7.91 -4.90
CA ALA A 20 -34.51 8.10 -4.06
C ALA A 20 -34.82 7.47 -2.71
N GLU A 21 -33.90 6.74 -2.12
CA GLU A 21 -34.03 6.33 -0.72
C GLU A 21 -34.16 7.63 0.09
N ASP A 22 -35.39 7.91 0.58
CA ASP A 22 -35.72 9.17 1.24
C ASP A 22 -35.39 9.02 2.74
N TYR A 23 -34.23 9.48 3.12
CA TYR A 23 -33.81 9.54 4.54
C TYR A 23 -34.33 10.80 5.26
N GLY A 24 -35.17 11.60 4.58
CA GLY A 24 -35.68 12.86 5.09
C GLY A 24 -34.83 14.07 4.73
N SER A 25 -35.17 15.20 5.33
CA SER A 25 -34.45 16.47 5.07
C SER A 25 -34.32 17.31 6.34
N VAL A 26 -33.34 18.23 6.35
CA VAL A 26 -33.10 19.21 7.40
C VAL A 26 -33.19 20.61 6.78
N ASP A 27 -34.21 21.38 7.13
CA ASP A 27 -34.49 22.71 6.56
C ASP A 27 -34.45 22.73 5.02
N GLY A 28 -35.06 21.70 4.39
CA GLY A 28 -35.11 21.56 2.93
C GLY A 28 -33.90 20.88 2.28
N ASP A 29 -32.79 20.65 2.99
CA ASP A 29 -31.65 19.91 2.46
C ASP A 29 -31.80 18.42 2.70
N ALA A 30 -31.89 17.64 1.64
CA ALA A 30 -32.04 16.18 1.73
C ALA A 30 -30.88 15.52 2.48
N ILE A 31 -31.20 14.50 3.27
CA ILE A 31 -30.21 13.59 3.85
C ILE A 31 -29.80 12.60 2.78
N THR A 32 -28.51 12.48 2.50
CA THR A 32 -27.96 11.66 1.44
C THR A 32 -27.22 10.44 2.00
N LYS A 33 -26.97 9.43 1.15
CA LYS A 33 -26.10 8.30 1.49
C LYS A 33 -24.71 8.76 1.94
N ARG A 34 -24.20 9.88 1.37
CA ARG A 34 -22.92 10.45 1.77
C ARG A 34 -22.95 10.97 3.20
N ASP A 35 -24.05 11.61 3.62
CA ASP A 35 -24.19 12.09 4.99
C ASP A 35 -24.17 10.93 5.98
N ILE A 36 -24.90 9.84 5.67
CA ILE A 36 -24.94 8.60 6.45
C ILE A 36 -23.53 7.96 6.51
N ALA A 37 -22.85 7.83 5.37
CA ALA A 37 -21.50 7.28 5.30
C ALA A 37 -20.50 8.08 6.14
N THR A 38 -20.68 9.41 6.25
CA THR A 38 -19.84 10.28 7.09
C THR A 38 -19.96 9.94 8.57
N ILE A 39 -21.14 9.48 9.01
CA ILE A 39 -21.36 9.07 10.42
C ILE A 39 -20.86 7.65 10.66
N ILE A 40 -21.19 6.71 9.78
CA ILE A 40 -20.82 5.29 9.94
C ILE A 40 -19.29 5.07 9.83
N GLN A 41 -18.61 5.80 8.97
CA GLN A 41 -17.14 5.74 8.75
C GLN A 41 -16.57 4.34 8.44
N ASN A 42 -17.42 3.35 8.20
CA ASN A 42 -17.04 1.99 7.86
C ASN A 42 -17.75 1.56 6.57
N PRO A 43 -17.02 1.42 5.44
CA PRO A 43 -17.60 1.08 4.14
C PRO A 43 -18.17 -0.34 4.06
N GLN A 44 -17.87 -1.21 5.04
CA GLN A 44 -18.41 -2.57 5.12
C GLN A 44 -19.79 -2.62 5.78
N VAL A 45 -20.23 -1.53 6.42
CA VAL A 45 -21.53 -1.45 7.08
C VAL A 45 -22.57 -0.95 6.11
N ASP A 46 -23.55 -1.81 5.82
CA ASP A 46 -24.72 -1.48 5.03
C ASP A 46 -25.79 -0.87 5.95
N PHE A 47 -26.03 0.44 5.80
CA PHE A 47 -27.04 1.16 6.60
C PHE A 47 -28.41 0.49 6.53
N GLU A 48 -28.81 -0.04 5.36
CA GLU A 48 -30.13 -0.63 5.17
C GLU A 48 -30.33 -1.90 5.99
N LYS A 49 -29.27 -2.57 6.36
CA LYS A 49 -29.29 -3.79 7.18
C LYS A 49 -29.18 -3.54 8.69
N LEU A 50 -29.01 -2.29 9.10
CA LEU A 50 -28.93 -1.96 10.52
C LEU A 50 -30.28 -2.12 11.24
N PRO A 51 -30.28 -2.45 12.54
CA PRO A 51 -31.48 -2.41 13.37
C PRO A 51 -32.15 -1.03 13.34
N ALA A 52 -33.48 -0.98 13.45
CA ALA A 52 -34.24 0.27 13.37
C ALA A 52 -33.76 1.34 14.35
N GLU A 53 -33.44 0.95 15.59
CA GLU A 53 -32.90 1.87 16.59
C GLU A 53 -31.54 2.45 16.20
N THR A 54 -30.65 1.63 15.63
CA THR A 54 -29.35 2.07 15.15
C THR A 54 -29.48 3.00 13.94
N LYS A 55 -30.39 2.69 13.00
CA LYS A 55 -30.73 3.59 11.88
C LYS A 55 -31.17 4.95 12.38
N LYS A 56 -32.08 4.96 13.37
CA LYS A 56 -32.56 6.20 13.98
C LYS A 56 -31.42 7.01 14.60
N GLN A 57 -30.53 6.36 15.37
CA GLN A 57 -29.38 7.03 15.98
C GLN A 57 -28.47 7.66 14.92
N VAL A 58 -28.17 6.93 13.82
CA VAL A 58 -27.35 7.44 12.70
C VAL A 58 -28.04 8.65 12.06
N LEU A 59 -29.34 8.59 11.80
CA LEU A 59 -30.08 9.71 11.20
C LEU A 59 -30.16 10.92 12.14
N ASP A 60 -30.39 10.71 13.44
CA ASP A 60 -30.36 11.78 14.43
C ASP A 60 -28.99 12.48 14.46
N GLU A 61 -27.90 11.73 14.34
CA GLU A 61 -26.55 12.32 14.27
C GLU A 61 -26.31 13.08 12.98
N VAL A 62 -26.80 12.59 11.82
CA VAL A 62 -26.78 13.32 10.56
C VAL A 62 -27.54 14.65 10.69
N VAL A 63 -28.74 14.62 11.27
CA VAL A 63 -29.57 15.84 11.51
C VAL A 63 -28.80 16.83 12.38
N ASN A 64 -28.27 16.37 13.51
CA ASN A 64 -27.49 17.23 14.42
C ASN A 64 -26.30 17.87 13.70
N ARG A 65 -25.53 17.08 12.94
CA ARG A 65 -24.39 17.56 12.17
C ARG A 65 -24.80 18.64 11.16
N LYS A 66 -25.87 18.42 10.39
CA LYS A 66 -26.38 19.40 9.41
C LYS A 66 -26.84 20.71 10.08
N LEU A 67 -27.57 20.61 11.21
CA LEU A 67 -28.01 21.78 11.96
C LEU A 67 -26.84 22.59 12.53
N ILE A 68 -25.84 21.91 13.11
CA ILE A 68 -24.63 22.56 13.62
C ILE A 68 -23.88 23.26 12.48
N ALA A 69 -23.68 22.56 11.34
CA ALA A 69 -22.98 23.12 10.18
C ALA A 69 -23.69 24.40 9.67
N LYS A 70 -25.01 24.35 9.49
CA LYS A 70 -25.78 25.53 9.09
C LYS A 70 -25.63 26.66 10.08
N LYS A 71 -25.71 26.37 11.37
CA LYS A 71 -25.58 27.40 12.40
C LYS A 71 -24.21 28.06 12.39
N VAL A 72 -23.13 27.33 12.37
CA VAL A 72 -21.77 27.87 12.39
C VAL A 72 -21.45 28.69 11.13
N ILE A 73 -22.01 28.32 9.96
CA ILE A 73 -21.93 29.10 8.73
C ILE A 73 -22.69 30.40 8.89
N ALA A 74 -23.93 30.36 9.38
CA ALA A 74 -24.73 31.57 9.63
C ALA A 74 -24.08 32.51 10.68
N ASP A 75 -23.36 31.97 11.64
CA ASP A 75 -22.60 32.73 12.64
C ASP A 75 -21.30 33.33 12.06
N GLY A 76 -20.94 33.04 10.81
CA GLY A 76 -19.86 33.66 10.09
C GLY A 76 -18.51 32.98 10.19
N ILE A 77 -18.45 31.65 10.44
CA ILE A 77 -17.21 30.85 10.44
C ILE A 77 -16.39 31.05 9.16
N GLU A 78 -17.04 31.38 8.05
CA GLU A 78 -16.40 31.63 6.77
C GLU A 78 -15.42 32.81 6.78
N LYS A 79 -15.49 33.67 7.83
CA LYS A 79 -14.54 34.77 8.04
C LYS A 79 -13.37 34.40 8.95
N ASP A 80 -13.42 33.24 9.56
CA ASP A 80 -12.33 32.76 10.41
C ASP A 80 -11.07 32.50 9.55
N PRO A 81 -9.89 33.04 9.94
CA PRO A 81 -8.66 32.87 9.16
C PRO A 81 -8.26 31.44 8.94
N GLN A 82 -8.54 30.51 9.89
CA GLN A 82 -8.23 29.10 9.76
C GLN A 82 -9.17 28.44 8.74
N TYR A 83 -10.46 28.81 8.76
CA TYR A 83 -11.43 28.32 7.78
C TYR A 83 -11.06 28.78 6.36
N VAL A 84 -10.77 30.09 6.19
CA VAL A 84 -10.36 30.65 4.89
C VAL A 84 -9.13 29.95 4.35
N LYS A 85 -8.11 29.74 5.19
CA LYS A 85 -6.89 29.01 4.81
C LYS A 85 -7.19 27.58 4.39
N ALA A 86 -7.95 26.84 5.19
CA ALA A 86 -8.30 25.43 4.90
C ALA A 86 -9.10 25.29 3.59
N ILE A 87 -10.04 26.22 3.34
CA ILE A 87 -10.81 26.23 2.08
C ILE A 87 -9.91 26.54 0.88
N SER A 88 -8.96 27.48 1.03
CA SER A 88 -8.01 27.79 -0.06
C SER A 88 -7.16 26.59 -0.42
N GLU A 89 -6.58 25.93 0.58
CA GLU A 89 -5.78 24.70 0.39
C GLU A 89 -6.61 23.58 -0.25
N PHE A 90 -7.82 23.34 0.26
CA PHE A 90 -8.74 22.35 -0.31
C PHE A 90 -9.14 22.66 -1.75
N LYS A 91 -9.35 23.93 -2.08
CA LYS A 91 -9.68 24.38 -3.45
C LYS A 91 -8.54 24.09 -4.42
N GLU A 92 -7.30 24.34 -4.01
CA GLU A 92 -6.11 24.03 -4.82
C GLU A 92 -5.97 22.53 -5.05
N ASP A 93 -6.05 21.73 -4.00
CA ASP A 93 -5.98 20.27 -4.07
C ASP A 93 -7.09 19.70 -4.96
N LEU A 94 -8.32 20.16 -4.78
CA LEU A 94 -9.45 19.70 -5.59
C LEU A 94 -9.26 20.09 -7.07
N ALA A 95 -8.77 21.29 -7.35
CA ALA A 95 -8.49 21.74 -8.71
C ALA A 95 -7.44 20.83 -9.38
N LEU A 96 -6.37 20.49 -8.65
CA LEU A 96 -5.34 19.56 -9.12
C LEU A 96 -5.91 18.17 -9.37
N GLN A 97 -6.69 17.63 -8.45
CA GLN A 97 -7.30 16.30 -8.59
C GLN A 97 -8.25 16.23 -9.81
N VAL A 98 -9.12 17.23 -9.96
CA VAL A 98 -10.05 17.30 -11.08
C VAL A 98 -9.30 17.47 -12.41
N TRP A 99 -8.30 18.32 -12.46
CA TRP A 99 -7.46 18.51 -13.64
C TRP A 99 -6.74 17.19 -13.99
N GLN A 100 -6.10 16.56 -13.01
CA GLN A 100 -5.39 15.29 -13.20
C GLN A 100 -6.31 14.20 -13.73
N LYS A 101 -7.49 14.04 -13.14
CA LYS A 101 -8.49 13.10 -13.62
C LYS A 101 -8.88 13.39 -15.06
N ASN A 102 -9.19 14.64 -15.39
CA ASN A 102 -9.58 15.04 -16.74
C ASN A 102 -8.47 14.81 -17.78
N GLU A 103 -7.21 15.02 -17.42
CA GLU A 103 -6.09 14.73 -18.32
C GLU A 103 -5.89 13.22 -18.50
N VAL A 104 -6.02 12.43 -17.44
CA VAL A 104 -5.95 10.96 -17.53
C VAL A 104 -7.09 10.39 -18.37
N ASP A 105 -8.31 10.89 -18.21
CA ASP A 105 -9.50 10.42 -18.98
C ASP A 105 -9.37 10.70 -20.49
N LYS A 106 -8.56 11.68 -20.89
CA LYS A 106 -8.23 11.97 -22.30
C LYS A 106 -7.21 10.99 -22.88
N LEU A 107 -6.43 10.32 -22.05
CA LEU A 107 -5.40 9.39 -22.50
C LEU A 107 -6.05 8.07 -22.93
N LYS A 108 -5.92 7.76 -24.19
CA LYS A 108 -6.39 6.48 -24.75
C LYS A 108 -5.21 5.76 -25.36
N PHE A 109 -4.90 4.60 -24.83
CA PHE A 109 -3.91 3.69 -25.39
C PHE A 109 -4.63 2.48 -25.97
N THR A 110 -4.37 2.23 -27.24
CA THR A 110 -4.89 1.04 -27.91
C THR A 110 -4.20 -0.21 -27.39
N ASP A 111 -4.80 -1.37 -27.63
CA ASP A 111 -4.15 -2.63 -27.29
C ASP A 111 -2.82 -2.82 -28.05
N GLN A 112 -2.73 -2.27 -29.29
CA GLN A 112 -1.48 -2.27 -30.04
C GLN A 112 -0.39 -1.42 -29.37
N ASP A 113 -0.72 -0.23 -28.85
CA ASP A 113 0.25 0.61 -28.15
C ASP A 113 0.83 -0.11 -26.92
N LYS A 114 -0.02 -0.84 -26.20
CA LYS A 114 0.39 -1.62 -25.03
C LYS A 114 1.30 -2.80 -25.41
N LYS A 115 0.94 -3.52 -26.49
CA LYS A 115 1.75 -4.62 -27.02
C LYS A 115 3.12 -4.12 -27.51
N ASP A 116 3.15 -3.02 -28.24
CA ASP A 116 4.40 -2.40 -28.71
C ASP A 116 5.28 -1.99 -27.54
N PHE A 117 4.68 -1.44 -26.50
CA PHE A 117 5.43 -1.09 -25.27
C PHE A 117 5.99 -2.34 -24.59
N PHE A 118 5.22 -3.40 -24.49
CA PHE A 118 5.66 -4.68 -23.94
C PHE A 118 6.85 -5.23 -24.73
N GLU A 119 6.72 -5.33 -26.06
CA GLU A 119 7.77 -5.87 -26.92
C GLU A 119 9.09 -5.09 -26.80
N LYS A 120 9.01 -3.76 -26.72
CA LYS A 120 10.19 -2.88 -26.57
C LYS A 120 10.84 -2.91 -25.19
N ASN A 121 10.15 -3.49 -24.19
CA ASN A 121 10.60 -3.49 -22.80
C ASN A 121 10.51 -4.88 -22.14
N LYS A 122 10.56 -5.95 -22.92
CA LYS A 122 10.44 -7.34 -22.42
C LYS A 122 11.41 -7.67 -21.29
N ASP A 123 12.61 -7.10 -21.36
CA ASP A 123 13.65 -7.22 -20.36
C ASP A 123 13.25 -6.71 -18.97
N LYS A 124 12.30 -5.76 -18.91
CA LYS A 124 11.77 -5.19 -17.65
C LYS A 124 10.60 -5.99 -17.08
N PHE A 125 10.04 -6.89 -17.86
CA PHE A 125 8.91 -7.73 -17.47
C PHE A 125 9.35 -9.16 -17.17
N VAL A 126 10.30 -9.26 -16.24
CA VAL A 126 10.83 -10.53 -15.76
C VAL A 126 10.66 -10.59 -14.25
N MET A 127 10.08 -11.65 -13.73
CA MET A 127 10.17 -11.94 -12.31
C MET A 127 11.62 -12.36 -12.00
N PRO A 128 12.27 -11.70 -11.05
CA PRO A 128 13.63 -12.07 -10.69
C PRO A 128 13.69 -13.46 -10.09
N GLU A 129 14.86 -14.06 -10.12
CA GLU A 129 15.14 -15.27 -9.35
C GLU A 129 14.91 -14.98 -7.86
N ILE A 130 14.19 -15.88 -7.18
CA ILE A 130 13.95 -15.79 -5.74
C ILE A 130 14.79 -16.84 -5.03
N LEU A 131 15.51 -16.40 -4.01
CA LEU A 131 16.31 -17.28 -3.15
C LEU A 131 15.67 -17.36 -1.76
N GLU A 132 15.33 -18.56 -1.32
CA GLU A 132 14.93 -18.81 0.06
C GLU A 132 16.14 -19.37 0.81
N SER A 133 16.65 -18.60 1.78
CA SER A 133 17.93 -18.92 2.39
C SER A 133 17.98 -18.61 3.88
N ARG A 134 18.97 -19.19 4.53
CA ARG A 134 19.49 -18.81 5.84
C ARG A 134 20.94 -18.40 5.71
N HIS A 135 21.43 -17.55 6.61
CA HIS A 135 22.85 -17.27 6.69
C HIS A 135 23.35 -17.15 8.12
N ILE A 136 24.64 -17.32 8.27
CA ILE A 136 25.40 -17.00 9.48
C ILE A 136 26.46 -16.00 9.08
N LEU A 137 26.48 -14.85 9.73
CA LEU A 137 27.49 -13.80 9.54
C LEU A 137 28.46 -13.79 10.73
N VAL A 138 29.76 -13.85 10.45
CA VAL A 138 30.81 -13.73 11.45
C VAL A 138 31.90 -12.76 10.97
N LYS A 139 32.75 -12.33 11.90
CA LYS A 139 33.77 -11.31 11.61
C LYS A 139 35.00 -11.86 10.91
N THR A 140 35.35 -13.11 11.16
CA THR A 140 36.59 -13.70 10.66
C THR A 140 36.35 -14.97 9.82
N GLU A 141 37.23 -15.21 8.88
CA GLU A 141 37.20 -16.41 8.05
C GLU A 141 37.41 -17.69 8.90
N ALA A 142 38.22 -17.59 9.95
CA ALA A 142 38.48 -18.71 10.86
C ALA A 142 37.22 -19.16 11.60
N GLU A 143 36.42 -18.21 12.09
CA GLU A 143 35.12 -18.51 12.71
C GLU A 143 34.17 -19.18 11.71
N ALA A 144 34.09 -18.68 10.49
CA ALA A 144 33.24 -19.24 9.46
C ALA A 144 33.66 -20.69 9.11
N LYS A 145 34.97 -20.94 8.97
CA LYS A 145 35.50 -22.30 8.73
C LYS A 145 35.18 -23.27 9.89
N ALA A 146 35.30 -22.79 11.13
CA ALA A 146 34.93 -23.59 12.32
C ALA A 146 33.45 -23.98 12.31
N ILE A 147 32.57 -23.06 11.95
CA ILE A 147 31.13 -23.31 11.82
C ILE A 147 30.83 -24.35 10.72
N ILE A 148 31.51 -24.24 9.58
CA ILE A 148 31.36 -25.21 8.49
C ILE A 148 31.78 -26.65 8.96
N ILE A 149 32.87 -26.75 9.73
CA ILE A 149 33.31 -28.06 10.30
C ILE A 149 32.24 -28.59 11.26
N GLU A 150 31.61 -27.75 12.09
CA GLU A 150 30.52 -28.21 12.96
C GLU A 150 29.29 -28.66 12.15
N LEU A 151 28.94 -27.94 11.10
CA LEU A 151 27.87 -28.30 10.19
C LEU A 151 28.15 -29.63 9.51
N ASP A 152 29.40 -29.88 9.07
CA ASP A 152 29.77 -31.12 8.38
C ASP A 152 29.60 -32.36 9.26
N LYS A 153 29.73 -32.23 10.57
CA LYS A 153 29.55 -33.36 11.53
C LYS A 153 28.09 -33.67 11.84
N SER A 154 27.14 -32.74 11.56
CA SER A 154 25.72 -32.94 11.88
C SER A 154 25.02 -33.79 10.79
N ALA A 155 24.14 -34.71 11.18
CA ALA A 155 23.23 -35.38 10.27
C ALA A 155 22.05 -34.46 9.84
N LYS A 156 21.60 -33.59 10.72
CA LYS A 156 20.50 -32.65 10.48
C LYS A 156 21.04 -31.26 10.17
N LYS A 157 21.37 -31.03 8.89
CA LYS A 157 22.10 -29.84 8.49
C LYS A 157 21.32 -28.53 8.74
N GLU A 158 20.02 -28.47 8.39
CA GLU A 158 19.21 -27.27 8.55
C GLU A 158 18.98 -26.93 10.02
N ASP A 159 18.65 -27.93 10.85
CA ASP A 159 18.43 -27.71 12.28
C ASP A 159 19.71 -27.18 12.95
N LYS A 160 20.86 -27.82 12.64
CA LYS A 160 22.16 -27.41 13.17
C LYS A 160 22.58 -26.03 12.66
N PHE A 161 22.25 -25.71 11.42
CA PHE A 161 22.49 -24.38 10.87
C PHE A 161 21.71 -23.32 11.64
N ALA A 162 20.43 -23.56 11.90
CA ALA A 162 19.59 -22.63 12.66
C ALA A 162 20.07 -22.46 14.11
N GLU A 163 20.54 -23.53 14.77
CA GLU A 163 21.15 -23.48 16.11
C GLU A 163 22.43 -22.63 16.11
N LEU A 164 23.33 -22.88 15.15
CA LEU A 164 24.58 -22.12 15.04
C LEU A 164 24.35 -20.67 14.67
N ALA A 165 23.35 -20.37 13.85
CA ALA A 165 22.95 -19.00 13.56
C ALA A 165 22.54 -18.26 14.84
N LYS A 166 21.69 -18.87 15.67
CA LYS A 166 21.24 -18.26 16.94
C LYS A 166 22.38 -17.97 17.92
N THR A 167 23.41 -18.79 17.92
CA THR A 167 24.47 -18.72 18.91
C THR A 167 25.71 -17.98 18.44
N LYS A 168 25.98 -17.95 17.13
CA LYS A 168 27.25 -17.47 16.56
C LYS A 168 27.10 -16.35 15.55
N SER A 169 25.89 -16.14 14.96
CA SER A 169 25.72 -15.10 13.95
C SER A 169 25.66 -13.70 14.57
N ALA A 170 26.36 -12.78 13.94
CA ALA A 170 26.30 -11.35 14.26
C ALA A 170 25.15 -10.61 13.55
N ASP A 171 24.40 -11.30 12.70
CA ASP A 171 23.30 -10.70 11.93
C ASP A 171 22.01 -10.62 12.75
N ALA A 172 21.16 -9.64 12.46
CA ALA A 172 19.88 -9.44 13.14
C ALA A 172 18.92 -10.64 13.00
N THR A 173 19.06 -11.44 11.94
CA THR A 173 18.25 -12.65 11.73
C THR A 173 18.69 -13.84 12.58
N ALA A 174 19.76 -13.69 13.37
CA ALA A 174 20.31 -14.75 14.24
C ALA A 174 19.23 -15.43 15.08
N GLN A 175 18.36 -14.65 15.75
CA GLN A 175 17.30 -15.17 16.62
C GLN A 175 16.26 -16.03 15.87
N ASN A 176 16.10 -15.78 14.56
CA ASN A 176 15.27 -16.58 13.66
C ASN A 176 16.06 -17.70 12.95
N GLY A 177 17.19 -18.13 13.53
CA GLY A 177 18.05 -19.15 12.92
C GLY A 177 18.68 -18.72 11.60
N GLY A 178 18.94 -17.42 11.42
CA GLY A 178 19.53 -16.85 10.22
C GLY A 178 18.60 -16.81 9.00
N TYR A 179 17.29 -17.01 9.16
CA TYR A 179 16.35 -17.10 8.04
C TYR A 179 16.08 -15.72 7.43
N LEU A 180 16.39 -15.57 6.14
CA LEU A 180 16.18 -14.36 5.36
C LEU A 180 14.81 -14.30 4.67
N GLY A 181 14.11 -15.43 4.59
CA GLY A 181 12.87 -15.55 3.81
C GLY A 181 13.15 -15.78 2.32
N LYS A 182 12.12 -15.48 1.52
CA LYS A 182 12.17 -15.51 0.05
C LYS A 182 12.55 -14.12 -0.44
N VAL A 183 13.79 -13.96 -0.87
CA VAL A 183 14.36 -12.67 -1.27
C VAL A 183 14.70 -12.71 -2.76
N PRO A 184 14.33 -11.66 -3.55
CA PRO A 184 14.82 -11.50 -4.91
C PRO A 184 16.34 -11.44 -4.94
N ALA A 185 16.95 -12.17 -5.84
CA ALA A 185 18.40 -12.32 -5.93
C ALA A 185 19.12 -10.97 -6.16
N ASP A 186 18.47 -10.02 -6.82
CA ASP A 186 18.96 -8.65 -7.07
C ASP A 186 18.90 -7.74 -5.83
N LYS A 187 18.32 -8.19 -4.72
CA LYS A 187 18.26 -7.46 -3.43
C LYS A 187 19.32 -7.91 -2.43
N LEU A 188 20.09 -8.93 -2.77
CA LEU A 188 21.21 -9.42 -1.98
C LEU A 188 22.53 -8.91 -2.57
N VAL A 189 23.57 -8.82 -1.75
CA VAL A 189 24.91 -8.40 -2.23
C VAL A 189 25.45 -9.41 -3.26
N PRO A 190 26.21 -8.95 -4.25
CA PRO A 190 26.62 -9.77 -5.40
C PRO A 190 27.30 -11.08 -5.02
N GLU A 191 28.21 -11.02 -4.05
CA GLU A 191 28.99 -12.17 -3.60
C GLU A 191 28.10 -13.24 -2.94
N PHE A 192 27.14 -12.79 -2.10
CA PHE A 192 26.15 -13.66 -1.48
C PHE A 192 25.27 -14.31 -2.54
N THR A 193 24.77 -13.50 -3.49
CA THR A 193 23.90 -13.95 -4.58
C THR A 193 24.61 -15.01 -5.43
N ALA A 194 25.85 -14.75 -5.83
CA ALA A 194 26.64 -15.70 -6.64
C ALA A 194 26.82 -17.05 -5.91
N ALA A 195 27.19 -16.97 -4.64
CA ALA A 195 27.37 -18.17 -3.82
C ALA A 195 26.06 -18.95 -3.63
N ALA A 196 24.96 -18.24 -3.27
CA ALA A 196 23.66 -18.87 -3.06
C ALA A 196 23.11 -19.55 -4.33
N LYS A 197 23.26 -18.91 -5.50
CA LYS A 197 22.85 -19.49 -6.79
C LYS A 197 23.60 -20.76 -7.14
N ALA A 198 24.87 -20.86 -6.78
CA ALA A 198 25.71 -22.02 -7.04
C ALA A 198 25.31 -23.24 -6.15
N LEU A 199 24.60 -23.02 -5.04
CA LEU A 199 24.20 -24.11 -4.15
C LEU A 199 23.06 -24.93 -4.74
N ALA A 200 23.07 -26.23 -4.43
CA ALA A 200 21.90 -27.07 -4.58
C ALA A 200 20.89 -26.79 -3.45
N LYS A 201 19.61 -27.06 -3.68
CA LYS A 201 18.58 -26.95 -2.62
C LYS A 201 18.94 -27.83 -1.42
N ASN A 202 18.65 -27.31 -0.23
CA ASN A 202 18.92 -27.93 1.06
C ASN A 202 20.42 -28.20 1.31
N THR A 203 21.30 -27.39 0.71
CA THR A 203 22.74 -27.44 0.96
C THR A 203 23.27 -26.08 1.45
N TYR A 204 24.48 -26.05 1.96
CA TYR A 204 25.14 -24.85 2.44
C TYR A 204 26.53 -24.67 1.83
N SER A 205 27.02 -23.43 1.86
CA SER A 205 28.34 -23.08 1.33
C SER A 205 29.44 -23.82 2.10
N LYS A 206 30.29 -24.53 1.37
CA LYS A 206 31.43 -25.27 1.94
C LYS A 206 32.66 -24.39 2.16
N THR A 207 32.61 -23.18 1.67
CA THR A 207 33.61 -22.15 1.88
C THR A 207 32.96 -20.88 2.39
N PRO A 208 33.62 -20.10 3.27
CA PRO A 208 33.14 -18.79 3.68
C PRO A 208 32.98 -17.85 2.50
N VAL A 209 31.88 -17.11 2.46
CA VAL A 209 31.59 -16.10 1.44
C VAL A 209 31.92 -14.73 2.02
N LYS A 210 32.95 -14.08 1.51
CA LYS A 210 33.38 -12.75 1.98
C LYS A 210 32.51 -11.67 1.35
N THR A 211 32.02 -10.73 2.15
CA THR A 211 31.35 -9.50 1.73
C THR A 211 31.91 -8.32 2.53
N GLU A 212 31.42 -7.13 2.30
CA GLU A 212 31.75 -5.94 3.11
C GLU A 212 31.33 -6.07 4.57
N PHE A 213 30.31 -6.89 4.87
CA PHE A 213 29.79 -7.11 6.23
C PHE A 213 30.59 -8.15 7.03
N GLY A 214 31.41 -8.96 6.38
CA GLY A 214 32.14 -10.04 7.03
C GLY A 214 32.13 -11.34 6.20
N TYR A 215 32.12 -12.46 6.89
CA TYR A 215 32.12 -13.79 6.28
C TYR A 215 30.79 -14.49 6.54
N HIS A 216 30.14 -14.88 5.45
CA HIS A 216 28.86 -15.57 5.48
C HIS A 216 29.04 -17.07 5.25
N ILE A 217 28.25 -17.85 5.96
CA ILE A 217 27.90 -19.23 5.61
C ILE A 217 26.44 -19.15 5.15
N ILE A 218 26.12 -19.72 4.00
CA ILE A 218 24.80 -19.60 3.36
C ILE A 218 24.20 -20.99 3.25
N PHE A 219 22.98 -21.17 3.71
CA PHE A 219 22.16 -22.34 3.48
C PHE A 219 21.04 -22.00 2.49
N LEU A 220 21.04 -22.65 1.34
CA LEU A 220 19.97 -22.47 0.36
C LEU A 220 18.84 -23.46 0.62
N LYS A 221 17.69 -22.97 1.01
CA LYS A 221 16.50 -23.77 1.22
C LYS A 221 15.78 -24.07 -0.08
N ASP A 222 15.52 -23.04 -0.85
CA ASP A 222 14.89 -23.12 -2.18
C ASP A 222 15.35 -22.01 -3.11
N LYS A 223 15.20 -22.20 -4.41
CA LYS A 223 15.36 -21.16 -5.43
C LYS A 223 14.36 -21.34 -6.54
N THR A 224 13.79 -20.23 -6.99
CA THR A 224 12.86 -20.17 -8.12
C THR A 224 13.55 -19.45 -9.25
N ALA A 225 13.64 -20.06 -10.41
CA ALA A 225 14.25 -19.46 -11.60
C ALA A 225 13.53 -18.15 -12.00
N PRO A 226 14.22 -17.21 -12.62
CA PRO A 226 13.59 -16.04 -13.20
C PRO A 226 12.57 -16.47 -14.26
N LYS A 227 11.43 -15.78 -14.31
CA LYS A 227 10.34 -16.07 -15.26
C LYS A 227 10.01 -14.82 -16.06
N ALA A 228 10.11 -14.89 -17.38
CA ALA A 228 9.56 -13.85 -18.24
C ALA A 228 8.04 -13.83 -18.08
N LEU A 229 7.49 -12.63 -17.86
CA LEU A 229 6.06 -12.42 -17.77
C LEU A 229 5.47 -12.26 -19.17
N THR A 230 4.27 -12.78 -19.37
CA THR A 230 3.54 -12.60 -20.61
C THR A 230 2.86 -11.24 -20.67
N TYR A 231 2.51 -10.79 -21.87
CA TYR A 231 1.74 -9.55 -22.06
C TYR A 231 0.47 -9.52 -21.20
N THR A 232 -0.28 -10.60 -21.15
CA THR A 232 -1.53 -10.70 -20.39
C THR A 232 -1.32 -10.54 -18.88
N GLU A 233 -0.20 -11.06 -18.35
CA GLU A 233 0.12 -10.93 -16.92
C GLU A 233 0.47 -9.49 -16.54
N VAL A 234 0.98 -8.67 -17.48
CA VAL A 234 1.48 -7.33 -17.20
C VAL A 234 0.70 -6.19 -17.85
N GLU A 235 -0.33 -6.49 -18.66
CA GLU A 235 -1.14 -5.49 -19.37
C GLU A 235 -1.70 -4.39 -18.45
N PRO A 236 -2.27 -4.69 -17.26
CA PRO A 236 -2.74 -3.64 -16.35
C PRO A 236 -1.60 -2.71 -15.88
N LYS A 237 -0.42 -3.28 -15.62
CA LYS A 237 0.76 -2.52 -15.22
C LYS A 237 1.29 -1.66 -16.37
N ILE A 238 1.27 -2.17 -17.60
CA ILE A 238 1.66 -1.41 -18.81
C ILE A 238 0.74 -0.22 -18.99
N SER A 239 -0.57 -0.40 -18.83
CA SER A 239 -1.55 0.70 -18.91
C SER A 239 -1.21 1.81 -17.90
N GLN A 240 -0.90 1.46 -16.66
CA GLN A 240 -0.47 2.43 -15.64
C GLN A 240 0.84 3.14 -16.00
N ILE A 241 1.84 2.42 -16.54
CA ILE A 241 3.12 3.00 -16.96
C ILE A 241 2.90 3.99 -18.11
N LEU A 242 2.11 3.64 -19.11
CA LEU A 242 1.83 4.51 -20.25
C LEU A 242 1.10 5.79 -19.83
N ILE A 243 0.09 5.66 -18.95
CA ILE A 243 -0.60 6.81 -18.34
C ILE A 243 0.39 7.69 -17.59
N GLY A 244 1.23 7.11 -16.72
CA GLY A 244 2.21 7.84 -15.93
C GLY A 244 3.24 8.57 -16.81
N ASN A 245 3.72 7.93 -17.87
CA ASN A 245 4.65 8.54 -18.82
C ASN A 245 4.02 9.72 -19.58
N ALA A 246 2.79 9.55 -20.08
CA ALA A 246 2.06 10.61 -20.79
C ALA A 246 1.78 11.79 -19.85
N PHE A 247 1.37 11.52 -18.62
CA PHE A 247 1.14 12.54 -17.60
C PHE A 247 2.42 13.29 -17.23
N SER A 248 3.53 12.58 -17.03
CA SER A 248 4.84 13.17 -16.75
C SER A 248 5.32 14.08 -17.90
N LYS A 249 5.05 13.66 -19.14
CA LYS A 249 5.34 14.50 -20.33
C LYS A 249 4.50 15.77 -20.29
N LYS A 250 3.22 15.67 -19.98
CA LYS A 250 2.29 16.82 -19.88
C LYS A 250 2.75 17.83 -18.82
N ILE A 251 3.15 17.36 -17.65
CA ILE A 251 3.67 18.23 -16.59
C ILE A 251 4.91 18.99 -17.09
N LYS A 252 5.87 18.28 -17.73
CA LYS A 252 7.07 18.94 -18.29
C LYS A 252 6.76 20.02 -19.33
N GLU A 253 5.68 19.87 -20.08
CA GLU A 253 5.22 20.88 -21.04
C GLU A 253 4.69 22.15 -20.34
N LEU A 254 4.06 22.01 -19.16
CA LEU A 254 3.61 23.16 -18.36
C LEU A 254 4.78 23.97 -17.79
N TRP A 255 5.91 23.33 -17.47
CA TRP A 255 7.11 24.01 -16.93
C TRP A 255 7.91 24.77 -17.99
N ARG A 256 7.62 24.55 -19.27
CA ARG A 256 8.33 25.20 -20.37
C ARG A 256 7.65 26.48 -20.88
N LYS A 257 6.51 26.84 -20.29
CA LYS A 257 5.79 28.08 -20.55
C LYS A 257 6.09 29.12 -19.49
#